data_3258c744ebfe7768af84aaf896ca1249
#
_entry.id   3258c744ebfe7768af84aaf896ca1249
#
_cell.length_a   1.000
_cell.length_b   1.000
_cell.length_c   1.000
_cell.angle_alpha   90.00
_cell.angle_beta   90.00
_cell.angle_gamma   90.00
#
_symmetry.space_group_name_H-M   'P 1'
#
loop_
_entity.id
_entity.type
_entity.pdbx_description
1 polymer ?
#
loop_
_entity_poly.entity_id
_entity_poly.type
_entity_poly.pdbx_seq_one_letter_code
_entity_poly.pdbx_strand_id
1 'polypeptide(L)'
;MREFEFNLSMEELEKRTHKDYLVTKKMLTPDAKEYLELADGDKEALKHLVRAAYILEKINMQIDCHENLEFKAFLDREIKKGSKQARLTKILFDAQKGINAIDNMSTIINLARGIETKPGKGVYPNDLSKEEFHSILSRMLDSGEVEAVKKILTQRSVVERDGANLIGIDYVDKWGEDFALMADELEKAAAVSTNADFNEYLQLQAKALRKADPMLDAYADKKWATLQDTPLEFTITRENYEDEMTGTIVENTELSEKLKAHGISPIPKDFLGSRVGIVNKKGTDALMAIKQYLPTLAKNMPYNNEYTQNISTTGDTKQTMVDVDLVAVTGDVGEFRGGITLAENLPNDDKLSLTIGGGRRNVYHRQIRFISDMKKLQERLDAILDKEQHQYYLDEADHWFTIGHENAHSLGPREGSEKLGKYRNIIEENKADMGSLAFVDLLTELGMYTEEQRKQIIVTTIADNFLKSKPTLSQAHRVRTVMQNKYFAQRGAYDITADGKIHVNIDKVVPIAKEMLAEIVRIQIDGDFNKAEKYVTDNFVWTENMEVIAQKLQKINKTLNGQVESKLAEKLLNE
;
A
#
# COMPACT_ATOMS: atom_id res chain seq x y z
N MET A 1 25.31 -24.24 -3.64
CA MET A 1 24.43 -23.36 -2.84
C MET A 1 25.28 -22.22 -2.33
N ARG A 2 24.77 -21.01 -2.47
CA ARG A 2 25.47 -19.80 -2.01
C ARG A 2 25.60 -19.79 -0.49
N GLU A 3 26.75 -19.39 0.01
CA GLU A 3 26.99 -19.13 1.43
C GLU A 3 26.76 -17.63 1.68
N PHE A 4 26.19 -17.31 2.85
CA PHE A 4 25.93 -15.94 3.26
C PHE A 4 26.60 -15.65 4.60
N GLU A 5 26.95 -14.40 4.81
CA GLU A 5 27.42 -13.91 6.12
C GLU A 5 26.29 -13.17 6.81
N PHE A 6 26.10 -13.43 8.11
CA PHE A 6 25.16 -12.67 8.93
C PHE A 6 25.63 -11.23 9.11
N ASN A 7 24.71 -10.28 8.97
CA ASN A 7 25.03 -8.87 9.11
C ASN A 7 24.82 -8.35 10.54
N LEU A 8 23.83 -8.89 11.26
CA LEU A 8 23.52 -8.46 12.63
C LEU A 8 24.29 -9.28 13.68
N SER A 9 24.76 -8.60 14.72
CA SER A 9 25.36 -9.25 15.90
C SER A 9 24.33 -10.08 16.66
N MET A 10 24.82 -11.01 17.50
CA MET A 10 23.94 -11.79 18.38
C MET A 10 23.14 -10.89 19.33
N GLU A 11 23.76 -9.86 19.88
CA GLU A 11 23.12 -8.89 20.77
C GLU A 11 21.98 -8.16 20.08
N GLU A 12 22.21 -7.68 18.85
CA GLU A 12 21.18 -6.99 18.07
C GLU A 12 20.04 -7.94 17.66
N LEU A 13 20.34 -9.18 17.30
CA LEU A 13 19.34 -10.21 17.00
C LEU A 13 18.49 -10.54 18.23
N GLU A 14 19.10 -10.77 19.39
CA GLU A 14 18.37 -11.04 20.65
C GLU A 14 17.46 -9.88 21.03
N LYS A 15 17.93 -8.65 20.87
CA LYS A 15 17.14 -7.44 21.10
C LYS A 15 15.96 -7.37 20.13
N ARG A 16 16.19 -7.44 18.81
CA ARG A 16 15.15 -7.25 17.79
C ARG A 16 14.12 -8.37 17.75
N THR A 17 14.47 -9.58 18.19
CA THR A 17 13.54 -10.72 18.26
C THR A 17 12.81 -10.83 19.60
N HIS A 18 13.13 -9.97 20.57
CA HIS A 18 12.42 -9.97 21.83
C HIS A 18 10.98 -9.45 21.67
N LYS A 19 10.04 -10.02 22.43
CA LYS A 19 8.61 -9.67 22.38
C LYS A 19 8.30 -8.18 22.53
N ASP A 20 9.18 -7.42 23.18
CA ASP A 20 9.03 -5.96 23.33
C ASP A 20 9.40 -5.19 22.06
N TYR A 21 10.00 -5.85 21.07
CA TYR A 21 10.44 -5.26 19.81
C TYR A 21 9.75 -5.86 18.57
N LEU A 22 9.11 -7.03 18.73
CA LEU A 22 8.28 -7.62 17.68
C LEU A 22 6.80 -7.35 17.98
N VAL A 23 6.18 -6.49 17.18
CA VAL A 23 4.74 -6.25 17.25
C VAL A 23 4.03 -7.28 16.38
N THR A 24 3.19 -8.10 17.00
CA THR A 24 2.44 -9.14 16.27
C THR A 24 1.05 -8.65 15.91
N LYS A 25 0.77 -8.61 14.61
CA LYS A 25 -0.57 -8.41 14.06
C LYS A 25 -1.20 -9.80 13.87
N LYS A 26 -2.32 -10.04 14.55
CA LYS A 26 -2.99 -11.34 14.52
C LYS A 26 -4.13 -11.32 13.51
N MET A 27 -4.10 -12.26 12.58
CA MET A 27 -5.22 -12.55 11.70
C MET A 27 -6.22 -13.49 12.41
N LEU A 28 -7.32 -13.84 11.75
CA LEU A 28 -8.32 -14.78 12.28
C LEU A 28 -7.68 -16.10 12.72
N THR A 29 -8.20 -16.63 13.83
CA THR A 29 -7.79 -17.92 14.39
C THR A 29 -8.75 -19.05 13.96
N PRO A 30 -8.33 -20.33 14.07
CA PRO A 30 -9.17 -21.47 13.68
C PRO A 30 -10.47 -21.61 14.48
N ASP A 31 -10.56 -20.99 15.65
CA ASP A 31 -11.73 -20.96 16.54
C ASP A 31 -12.57 -19.68 16.38
N ALA A 32 -12.22 -18.80 15.45
CA ALA A 32 -12.97 -17.58 15.18
C ALA A 32 -14.39 -17.92 14.68
N LYS A 33 -15.37 -17.22 15.22
CA LYS A 33 -16.79 -17.39 14.88
C LYS A 33 -17.03 -17.21 13.37
N GLU A 34 -16.41 -16.20 12.80
CA GLU A 34 -16.48 -15.86 11.38
C GLU A 34 -16.09 -17.04 10.49
N TYR A 35 -15.06 -17.80 10.87
CA TYR A 35 -14.64 -19.01 10.16
C TYR A 35 -15.56 -20.19 10.43
N LEU A 36 -15.95 -20.40 11.70
CA LEU A 36 -16.77 -21.54 12.08
C LEU A 36 -18.17 -21.51 11.44
N GLU A 37 -18.73 -20.31 11.23
CA GLU A 37 -20.06 -20.09 10.64
C GLU A 37 -20.08 -20.12 9.10
N LEU A 38 -18.93 -20.18 8.43
CA LEU A 38 -18.90 -20.34 6.98
C LEU A 38 -19.55 -21.67 6.55
N ALA A 39 -20.18 -21.66 5.38
CA ALA A 39 -20.61 -22.88 4.71
C ALA A 39 -19.40 -23.79 4.38
N ASP A 40 -19.60 -25.09 4.34
CA ASP A 40 -18.50 -26.04 4.09
C ASP A 40 -17.78 -25.80 2.75
N GLY A 41 -18.54 -25.43 1.70
CA GLY A 41 -17.96 -25.06 0.41
C GLY A 41 -17.06 -23.81 0.48
N ASP A 42 -17.46 -22.82 1.30
CA ASP A 42 -16.65 -21.60 1.46
C ASP A 42 -15.43 -21.84 2.37
N LYS A 43 -15.49 -22.76 3.34
CA LYS A 43 -14.30 -23.20 4.08
C LYS A 43 -13.26 -23.87 3.18
N GLU A 44 -13.72 -24.74 2.27
CA GLU A 44 -12.83 -25.38 1.31
C GLU A 44 -12.30 -24.38 0.28
N ALA A 45 -13.14 -23.44 -0.20
CA ALA A 45 -12.68 -22.35 -1.05
C ALA A 45 -11.60 -21.50 -0.36
N LEU A 46 -11.81 -21.12 0.91
CA LEU A 46 -10.84 -20.34 1.69
C LEU A 46 -9.47 -21.03 1.77
N LYS A 47 -9.43 -22.36 1.91
CA LYS A 47 -8.20 -23.14 1.91
C LYS A 47 -7.44 -22.99 0.58
N HIS A 48 -8.13 -23.10 -0.54
CA HIS A 48 -7.53 -22.91 -1.86
C HIS A 48 -7.05 -21.48 -2.08
N LEU A 49 -7.81 -20.46 -1.62
CA LEU A 49 -7.41 -19.06 -1.69
C LEU A 49 -6.14 -18.78 -0.87
N VAL A 50 -6.03 -19.36 0.33
CA VAL A 50 -4.82 -19.27 1.15
C VAL A 50 -3.63 -19.89 0.45
N ARG A 51 -3.78 -21.06 -0.17
CA ARG A 51 -2.69 -21.70 -0.96
C ARG A 51 -2.25 -20.81 -2.12
N ALA A 52 -3.18 -20.25 -2.89
CA ALA A 52 -2.89 -19.31 -3.97
C ALA A 52 -2.09 -18.09 -3.46
N ALA A 53 -2.49 -17.52 -2.32
CA ALA A 53 -1.81 -16.40 -1.71
C ALA A 53 -0.35 -16.69 -1.34
N TYR A 54 -0.07 -17.85 -0.78
CA TYR A 54 1.31 -18.22 -0.39
C TYR A 54 2.20 -18.60 -1.59
N ILE A 55 1.62 -19.07 -2.70
CA ILE A 55 2.36 -19.18 -3.97
C ILE A 55 2.79 -17.80 -4.45
N LEU A 56 1.91 -16.82 -4.40
CA LEU A 56 2.23 -15.44 -4.77
C LEU A 56 3.29 -14.81 -3.84
N GLU A 57 3.26 -15.10 -2.53
CA GLU A 57 4.29 -14.61 -1.59
C GLU A 57 5.69 -15.09 -2.00
N LYS A 58 5.82 -16.34 -2.48
CA LYS A 58 7.09 -16.88 -2.99
C LYS A 58 7.60 -16.08 -4.20
N ILE A 59 6.71 -15.69 -5.12
CA ILE A 59 7.05 -14.83 -6.27
C ILE A 59 7.49 -13.45 -5.77
N ASN A 60 6.74 -12.86 -4.85
CA ASN A 60 7.05 -11.54 -4.31
C ASN A 60 8.40 -11.45 -3.60
N MET A 61 8.79 -12.49 -2.89
CA MET A 61 10.11 -12.54 -2.28
C MET A 61 11.23 -12.43 -3.33
N GLN A 62 11.01 -12.97 -4.55
CA GLN A 62 11.95 -12.86 -5.66
C GLN A 62 11.88 -11.48 -6.35
N ILE A 63 10.68 -10.88 -6.43
CA ILE A 63 10.47 -9.52 -6.93
C ILE A 63 11.19 -8.50 -6.02
N ASP A 64 11.17 -8.69 -4.71
CA ASP A 64 11.84 -7.80 -3.75
C ASP A 64 13.36 -7.91 -3.82
N CYS A 65 13.90 -9.15 -3.78
CA CYS A 65 15.34 -9.37 -3.81
C CYS A 65 15.65 -10.77 -4.38
N HIS A 66 16.55 -10.83 -5.35
CA HIS A 66 16.98 -12.08 -6.01
C HIS A 66 17.42 -13.15 -5.01
N GLU A 67 18.06 -12.74 -3.93
CA GLU A 67 18.69 -13.64 -2.96
C GLU A 67 17.73 -14.14 -1.84
N ASN A 68 16.51 -13.64 -1.76
CA ASN A 68 15.60 -13.95 -0.65
C ASN A 68 15.36 -15.46 -0.47
N LEU A 69 15.08 -16.19 -1.55
CA LEU A 69 14.82 -17.64 -1.46
C LEU A 69 16.09 -18.44 -1.13
N GLU A 70 17.24 -18.06 -1.68
CA GLU A 70 18.51 -18.70 -1.38
C GLU A 70 18.93 -18.46 0.07
N PHE A 71 18.72 -17.24 0.58
CA PHE A 71 19.01 -16.89 1.97
C PHE A 71 18.09 -17.64 2.94
N LYS A 72 16.81 -17.76 2.61
CA LYS A 72 15.87 -18.59 3.39
C LYS A 72 16.35 -20.04 3.48
N ALA A 73 16.76 -20.63 2.37
CA ALA A 73 17.30 -21.99 2.33
C ALA A 73 18.63 -22.11 3.12
N PHE A 74 19.48 -21.08 3.07
CA PHE A 74 20.69 -20.98 3.91
C PHE A 74 20.34 -21.00 5.39
N LEU A 75 19.39 -20.18 5.83
CA LEU A 75 18.94 -20.13 7.23
C LEU A 75 18.42 -21.50 7.70
N ASP A 76 17.58 -22.15 6.90
CA ASP A 76 17.02 -23.47 7.23
C ASP A 76 18.13 -24.54 7.37
N ARG A 77 19.18 -24.48 6.54
CA ARG A 77 20.34 -25.35 6.62
C ARG A 77 21.17 -25.08 7.89
N GLU A 78 21.45 -23.82 8.20
CA GLU A 78 22.23 -23.47 9.39
C GLU A 78 21.48 -23.78 10.70
N ILE A 79 20.15 -23.67 10.70
CA ILE A 79 19.30 -24.08 11.83
C ILE A 79 19.43 -25.59 12.08
N LYS A 80 19.43 -26.41 11.02
CA LYS A 80 19.64 -27.88 11.12
C LYS A 80 21.01 -28.23 11.71
N LYS A 81 22.03 -27.37 11.52
CA LYS A 81 23.36 -27.50 12.14
C LYS A 81 23.40 -27.01 13.59
N GLY A 82 22.30 -26.47 14.12
CA GLY A 82 22.18 -25.99 15.50
C GLY A 82 22.51 -24.50 15.72
N SER A 83 22.68 -23.72 14.65
CA SER A 83 23.03 -22.29 14.75
C SER A 83 21.93 -21.49 15.47
N LYS A 84 22.27 -20.88 16.62
CA LYS A 84 21.39 -19.93 17.33
C LYS A 84 21.21 -18.63 16.50
N GLN A 85 22.29 -18.17 15.88
CA GLN A 85 22.26 -16.95 15.07
C GLN A 85 21.29 -17.11 13.89
N ALA A 86 21.33 -18.24 13.18
CA ALA A 86 20.41 -18.53 12.10
C ALA A 86 18.94 -18.58 12.58
N ARG A 87 18.67 -19.16 13.75
CA ARG A 87 17.31 -19.17 14.32
C ARG A 87 16.78 -17.76 14.58
N LEU A 88 17.56 -16.90 15.21
CA LEU A 88 17.14 -15.53 15.47
C LEU A 88 17.02 -14.71 14.18
N THR A 89 17.97 -14.87 13.25
CA THR A 89 17.88 -14.22 11.93
C THR A 89 16.63 -14.67 11.17
N LYS A 90 16.27 -15.96 11.27
CA LYS A 90 15.06 -16.47 10.62
C LYS A 90 13.78 -15.86 11.18
N ILE A 91 13.70 -15.60 12.48
CA ILE A 91 12.56 -14.89 13.10
C ILE A 91 12.37 -13.52 12.44
N LEU A 92 13.45 -12.74 12.26
CA LEU A 92 13.38 -11.45 11.59
C LEU A 92 13.06 -11.59 10.10
N PHE A 93 13.69 -12.55 9.42
CA PHE A 93 13.42 -12.84 8.01
C PHE A 93 11.94 -13.18 7.78
N ASP A 94 11.37 -14.05 8.60
CA ASP A 94 9.95 -14.42 8.49
C ASP A 94 9.01 -13.25 8.83
N ALA A 95 9.42 -12.38 9.76
CA ALA A 95 8.66 -11.18 10.11
C ALA A 95 8.61 -10.16 8.96
N GLN A 96 9.73 -9.92 8.30
CA GLN A 96 9.84 -8.93 7.21
C GLN A 96 9.78 -9.53 5.80
N LYS A 97 9.73 -10.87 5.69
CA LYS A 97 9.63 -11.63 4.43
C LYS A 97 10.77 -11.38 3.44
N GLY A 98 11.94 -10.95 3.92
CA GLY A 98 13.08 -10.66 3.07
C GLY A 98 14.36 -10.39 3.84
N ILE A 99 15.47 -10.26 3.09
CA ILE A 99 16.80 -9.92 3.62
C ILE A 99 16.85 -8.46 4.09
N ASN A 100 16.20 -7.57 3.34
CA ASN A 100 16.19 -6.13 3.58
C ASN A 100 14.81 -5.69 4.04
N ALA A 101 14.75 -4.85 5.07
CA ALA A 101 13.52 -4.26 5.57
C ALA A 101 13.76 -2.87 6.16
N ILE A 102 12.67 -2.17 6.42
CA ILE A 102 12.67 -0.93 7.22
C ILE A 102 11.92 -1.20 8.52
N ASP A 103 12.51 -0.79 9.64
CA ASP A 103 11.80 -0.78 10.92
C ASP A 103 10.88 0.45 11.04
N ASN A 104 10.11 0.51 12.11
CA ASN A 104 9.21 1.64 12.38
C ASN A 104 9.92 2.98 12.68
N MET A 105 11.25 2.98 12.72
CA MET A 105 12.09 4.17 12.84
C MET A 105 12.71 4.59 11.51
N SER A 106 12.32 3.94 10.41
CA SER A 106 12.90 4.10 9.06
C SER A 106 14.37 3.71 8.97
N THR A 107 14.83 2.80 9.85
CA THR A 107 16.17 2.24 9.76
C THR A 107 16.13 1.02 8.86
N ILE A 108 16.98 0.99 7.85
CA ILE A 108 17.13 -0.19 6.98
C ILE A 108 17.80 -1.30 7.77
N ILE A 109 17.22 -2.49 7.73
CA ILE A 109 17.71 -3.70 8.40
C ILE A 109 18.13 -4.71 7.35
N ASN A 110 19.41 -4.92 7.19
CA ASN A 110 19.96 -5.96 6.31
C ASN A 110 20.33 -7.19 7.14
N LEU A 111 19.79 -8.35 6.80
CA LEU A 111 20.08 -9.61 7.51
C LEU A 111 21.32 -10.33 6.98
N ALA A 112 21.66 -10.11 5.71
CA ALA A 112 22.83 -10.68 5.05
C ALA A 112 23.83 -9.58 4.67
N ARG A 113 25.11 -9.77 5.00
CA ARG A 113 26.17 -8.82 4.69
C ARG A 113 26.37 -8.71 3.17
N GLY A 114 26.47 -7.47 2.67
CA GLY A 114 26.70 -7.19 1.25
C GLY A 114 25.49 -7.39 0.35
N ILE A 115 24.31 -7.63 0.93
CA ILE A 115 23.04 -7.66 0.20
C ILE A 115 22.25 -6.41 0.58
N GLU A 116 22.28 -5.41 -0.28
CA GLU A 116 21.61 -4.13 -0.08
C GLU A 116 20.41 -4.01 -1.00
N THR A 117 19.43 -3.19 -0.59
CA THR A 117 18.31 -2.81 -1.44
C THR A 117 18.81 -2.17 -2.74
N LYS A 118 18.29 -2.61 -3.88
CA LYS A 118 18.61 -2.08 -5.20
C LYS A 118 17.46 -1.22 -5.73
N PRO A 119 17.76 -0.18 -6.56
CA PRO A 119 16.73 0.71 -7.11
C PRO A 119 15.65 -0.03 -7.92
N GLY A 120 16.02 -1.14 -8.56
CA GLY A 120 15.12 -1.97 -9.36
C GLY A 120 14.65 -3.24 -8.64
N LYS A 121 14.98 -3.40 -7.35
CA LYS A 121 14.65 -4.62 -6.61
C LYS A 121 15.10 -5.89 -7.36
N GLY A 122 14.41 -7.02 -7.18
CA GLY A 122 14.70 -8.28 -7.86
C GLY A 122 14.13 -8.41 -9.28
N VAL A 123 13.57 -7.34 -9.85
CA VAL A 123 13.05 -7.35 -11.23
C VAL A 123 13.99 -6.70 -12.25
N TYR A 124 15.17 -6.28 -11.83
CA TYR A 124 16.26 -5.80 -12.69
C TYR A 124 17.58 -6.48 -12.32
N PRO A 125 18.58 -6.52 -13.24
CA PRO A 125 19.92 -7.00 -12.90
C PRO A 125 20.51 -6.24 -11.70
N ASN A 126 21.11 -6.95 -10.75
CA ASN A 126 21.69 -6.37 -9.53
C ASN A 126 22.82 -5.35 -9.79
N ASP A 127 23.48 -5.45 -10.93
CA ASP A 127 24.59 -4.60 -11.36
C ASP A 127 24.16 -3.42 -12.24
N LEU A 128 22.87 -3.29 -12.57
CA LEU A 128 22.35 -2.27 -13.45
C LEU A 128 22.10 -0.96 -12.69
N SER A 129 22.81 0.12 -13.06
CA SER A 129 22.54 1.46 -12.53
C SER A 129 21.39 2.15 -13.29
N LYS A 130 20.79 3.19 -12.68
CA LYS A 130 19.76 4.02 -13.33
C LYS A 130 20.28 4.68 -14.61
N GLU A 131 21.49 5.23 -14.57
CA GLU A 131 22.13 5.91 -15.69
C GLU A 131 22.42 4.94 -16.83
N GLU A 132 22.90 3.73 -16.51
CA GLU A 132 23.12 2.69 -17.50
C GLU A 132 21.80 2.23 -18.13
N PHE A 133 20.76 2.02 -17.32
CA PHE A 133 19.42 1.68 -17.79
C PHE A 133 18.89 2.70 -18.79
N HIS A 134 18.91 3.99 -18.45
CA HIS A 134 18.47 5.07 -19.33
C HIS A 134 19.29 5.12 -20.63
N SER A 135 20.62 4.95 -20.53
CA SER A 135 21.52 4.95 -21.68
C SER A 135 21.23 3.78 -22.64
N ILE A 136 21.00 2.58 -22.10
CA ILE A 136 20.66 1.41 -22.92
C ILE A 136 19.32 1.60 -23.62
N LEU A 137 18.27 2.05 -22.90
CA LEU A 137 16.96 2.31 -23.52
C LEU A 137 17.04 3.34 -24.65
N SER A 138 17.78 4.45 -24.42
CA SER A 138 17.99 5.48 -25.45
C SER A 138 18.65 4.91 -26.70
N ARG A 139 19.73 4.12 -26.52
CA ARG A 139 20.45 3.47 -27.62
C ARG A 139 19.55 2.46 -28.38
N MET A 140 18.75 1.65 -27.66
CA MET A 140 17.82 0.69 -28.27
C MET A 140 16.76 1.40 -29.11
N LEU A 141 16.24 2.54 -28.63
CA LEU A 141 15.30 3.38 -29.40
C LEU A 141 15.95 3.93 -30.67
N ASP A 142 17.19 4.45 -30.58
CA ASP A 142 17.94 4.96 -31.72
C ASP A 142 18.26 3.86 -32.75
N SER A 143 18.38 2.61 -32.31
CA SER A 143 18.57 1.42 -33.17
C SER A 143 17.26 0.85 -33.73
N GLY A 144 16.11 1.44 -33.40
CA GLY A 144 14.78 1.01 -33.87
C GLY A 144 14.18 -0.16 -33.09
N GLU A 145 14.73 -0.54 -31.95
CA GLU A 145 14.27 -1.67 -31.13
C GLU A 145 13.07 -1.28 -30.23
N VAL A 146 12.09 -0.58 -30.81
CA VAL A 146 10.95 0.02 -30.09
C VAL A 146 10.12 -1.00 -29.35
N GLU A 147 9.81 -2.14 -29.97
CA GLU A 147 8.98 -3.17 -29.35
C GLU A 147 9.72 -3.87 -28.18
N ALA A 148 11.05 -4.04 -28.28
CA ALA A 148 11.84 -4.54 -27.15
C ALA A 148 11.81 -3.56 -25.96
N VAL A 149 11.96 -2.25 -26.22
CA VAL A 149 11.85 -1.23 -25.18
C VAL A 149 10.46 -1.20 -24.56
N LYS A 150 9.38 -1.31 -25.33
CA LYS A 150 8.02 -1.44 -24.79
C LYS A 150 7.91 -2.63 -23.85
N LYS A 151 8.44 -3.79 -24.24
CA LYS A 151 8.41 -5.01 -23.43
C LYS A 151 9.20 -4.85 -22.14
N ILE A 152 10.39 -4.19 -22.18
CA ILE A 152 11.17 -3.85 -21.00
C ILE A 152 10.37 -2.95 -20.03
N LEU A 153 9.62 -1.98 -20.54
CA LEU A 153 8.87 -1.00 -19.76
C LEU A 153 7.44 -1.45 -19.41
N THR A 154 7.06 -2.69 -19.72
CA THR A 154 5.80 -3.28 -19.25
C THR A 154 5.80 -3.41 -17.72
N GLN A 155 4.70 -3.07 -17.07
CA GLN A 155 4.56 -3.11 -15.61
C GLN A 155 4.87 -4.49 -15.00
N ARG A 156 4.63 -5.57 -15.74
CA ARG A 156 4.80 -6.96 -15.29
C ARG A 156 5.87 -7.69 -16.10
N SER A 157 7.04 -7.10 -16.18
CA SER A 157 8.20 -7.77 -16.78
C SER A 157 9.42 -7.69 -15.87
N VAL A 158 10.15 -8.79 -15.81
CA VAL A 158 11.52 -8.85 -15.30
C VAL A 158 12.44 -8.39 -16.41
N VAL A 159 13.40 -7.53 -16.08
CA VAL A 159 14.42 -7.05 -17.01
C VAL A 159 15.68 -7.88 -16.84
N GLU A 160 16.21 -8.41 -17.92
CA GLU A 160 17.45 -9.18 -17.91
C GLU A 160 18.44 -8.61 -18.93
N ARG A 161 19.75 -8.91 -18.76
CA ARG A 161 20.77 -8.52 -19.74
C ARG A 161 20.74 -9.44 -20.96
N ASP A 162 20.83 -8.84 -22.14
CA ASP A 162 21.03 -9.52 -23.42
C ASP A 162 22.22 -8.91 -24.15
N GLY A 163 23.43 -9.41 -23.85
CA GLY A 163 24.67 -8.81 -24.31
C GLY A 163 24.82 -7.37 -23.85
N ALA A 164 24.86 -6.42 -24.81
CA ALA A 164 24.92 -4.99 -24.52
C ALA A 164 23.54 -4.35 -24.32
N ASN A 165 22.46 -5.08 -24.61
CA ASN A 165 21.08 -4.64 -24.49
C ASN A 165 20.39 -5.24 -23.26
N LEU A 166 19.10 -4.95 -23.14
CA LEU A 166 18.20 -5.52 -22.13
C LEU A 166 17.03 -6.21 -22.84
N ILE A 167 16.46 -7.21 -22.18
CA ILE A 167 15.19 -7.82 -22.58
C ILE A 167 14.19 -7.77 -21.44
N GLY A 168 12.92 -7.61 -21.77
CA GLY A 168 11.79 -7.75 -20.84
C GLY A 168 11.21 -9.16 -20.95
N ILE A 169 11.09 -9.85 -19.83
CA ILE A 169 10.45 -11.18 -19.73
C ILE A 169 9.19 -10.99 -18.87
N ASP A 170 8.03 -11.32 -19.41
CA ASP A 170 6.77 -11.18 -18.67
C ASP A 170 6.79 -12.03 -17.39
N TYR A 171 6.13 -11.55 -16.33
CA TYR A 171 6.02 -12.28 -15.06
C TYR A 171 5.41 -13.67 -15.25
N VAL A 172 4.41 -13.80 -16.13
CA VAL A 172 3.79 -15.10 -16.43
C VAL A 172 4.76 -16.04 -17.15
N ASP A 173 5.69 -15.52 -17.96
CA ASP A 173 6.74 -16.32 -18.58
C ASP A 173 7.85 -16.67 -17.58
N LYS A 174 8.21 -15.72 -16.71
CA LYS A 174 9.29 -15.88 -15.70
C LYS A 174 8.94 -16.87 -14.60
N TRP A 175 7.71 -16.81 -14.08
CA TRP A 175 7.20 -17.64 -12.99
C TRP A 175 6.00 -18.48 -13.42
N GLY A 176 5.98 -18.97 -14.68
CA GLY A 176 4.83 -19.61 -15.29
C GLY A 176 4.31 -20.83 -14.54
N GLU A 177 5.20 -21.65 -13.96
CA GLU A 177 4.81 -22.81 -13.15
C GLU A 177 4.07 -22.36 -11.86
N ASP A 178 4.61 -21.37 -11.15
CA ASP A 178 3.99 -20.84 -9.92
C ASP A 178 2.65 -20.15 -10.23
N PHE A 179 2.57 -19.37 -11.30
CA PHE A 179 1.30 -18.74 -11.73
C PHE A 179 0.27 -19.78 -12.19
N ALA A 180 0.68 -20.86 -12.85
CA ALA A 180 -0.21 -21.93 -13.23
C ALA A 180 -0.77 -22.66 -11.98
N LEU A 181 0.08 -22.97 -11.00
CA LEU A 181 -0.36 -23.56 -9.74
C LEU A 181 -1.32 -22.63 -8.98
N MET A 182 -1.04 -21.33 -8.95
CA MET A 182 -1.93 -20.34 -8.35
C MET A 182 -3.29 -20.31 -9.04
N ALA A 183 -3.32 -20.33 -10.37
CA ALA A 183 -4.55 -20.36 -11.15
C ALA A 183 -5.35 -21.65 -10.89
N ASP A 184 -4.68 -22.82 -10.78
CA ASP A 184 -5.35 -24.09 -10.42
C ASP A 184 -6.03 -24.01 -9.05
N GLU A 185 -5.39 -23.37 -8.07
CA GLU A 185 -5.98 -23.19 -6.75
C GLU A 185 -7.20 -22.25 -6.81
N LEU A 186 -7.17 -21.16 -7.60
CA LEU A 186 -8.33 -20.28 -7.80
C LEU A 186 -9.50 -21.01 -8.50
N GLU A 187 -9.22 -21.86 -9.49
CA GLU A 187 -10.26 -22.67 -10.16
C GLU A 187 -10.91 -23.68 -9.21
N LYS A 188 -10.11 -24.31 -8.32
CA LYS A 188 -10.62 -25.21 -7.26
C LYS A 188 -11.50 -24.43 -6.26
N ALA A 189 -11.07 -23.23 -5.83
CA ALA A 189 -11.87 -22.38 -4.98
C ALA A 189 -13.20 -22.02 -5.64
N ALA A 190 -13.19 -21.64 -6.93
CA ALA A 190 -14.37 -21.31 -7.71
C ALA A 190 -15.34 -22.49 -7.87
N ALA A 191 -14.82 -23.73 -7.85
CA ALA A 191 -15.66 -24.93 -8.00
C ALA A 191 -16.48 -25.27 -6.74
N VAL A 192 -16.09 -24.76 -5.56
CA VAL A 192 -16.70 -25.15 -4.28
C VAL A 192 -17.33 -23.98 -3.51
N SER A 193 -16.95 -22.75 -3.80
CA SER A 193 -17.54 -21.57 -3.14
C SER A 193 -19.03 -21.41 -3.47
N THR A 194 -19.79 -20.92 -2.52
CA THR A 194 -21.26 -20.80 -2.60
C THR A 194 -21.74 -19.60 -3.41
N ASN A 195 -20.91 -18.57 -3.67
CA ASN A 195 -21.30 -17.37 -4.40
C ASN A 195 -20.89 -17.42 -5.88
N ALA A 196 -21.87 -17.46 -6.78
CA ALA A 196 -21.65 -17.61 -8.22
C ALA A 196 -20.86 -16.44 -8.85
N ASP A 197 -21.09 -15.21 -8.41
CA ASP A 197 -20.34 -14.05 -8.91
C ASP A 197 -18.88 -14.08 -8.48
N PHE A 198 -18.62 -14.50 -7.25
CA PHE A 198 -17.26 -14.70 -6.75
C PHE A 198 -16.55 -15.83 -7.52
N ASN A 199 -17.27 -16.93 -7.84
CA ASN A 199 -16.72 -18.01 -8.65
C ASN A 199 -16.32 -17.54 -10.05
N GLU A 200 -17.16 -16.73 -10.71
CA GLU A 200 -16.83 -16.13 -12.01
C GLU A 200 -15.59 -15.22 -11.91
N TYR A 201 -15.49 -14.40 -10.87
CA TYR A 201 -14.31 -13.57 -10.62
C TYR A 201 -13.04 -14.43 -10.50
N LEU A 202 -13.07 -15.48 -9.67
CA LEU A 202 -11.92 -16.35 -9.46
C LEU A 202 -11.48 -17.06 -10.77
N GLN A 203 -12.43 -17.47 -11.61
CA GLN A 203 -12.14 -18.03 -12.93
C GLN A 203 -11.50 -17.02 -13.89
N LEU A 204 -11.98 -15.78 -13.90
CA LEU A 204 -11.38 -14.70 -14.69
C LEU A 204 -9.96 -14.40 -14.20
N GLN A 205 -9.75 -14.34 -12.88
CA GLN A 205 -8.43 -14.13 -12.31
C GLN A 205 -7.46 -15.27 -12.61
N ALA A 206 -7.92 -16.54 -12.52
CA ALA A 206 -7.14 -17.69 -12.92
C ALA A 206 -6.72 -17.64 -14.39
N LYS A 207 -7.62 -17.21 -15.27
CA LYS A 207 -7.32 -17.03 -16.70
C LYS A 207 -6.29 -15.91 -16.92
N ALA A 208 -6.38 -14.82 -16.19
CA ALA A 208 -5.43 -13.71 -16.25
C ALA A 208 -4.02 -14.15 -15.80
N LEU A 209 -3.92 -14.97 -14.76
CA LEU A 209 -2.64 -15.49 -14.25
C LEU A 209 -1.92 -16.42 -15.23
N ARG A 210 -2.63 -17.01 -16.20
CA ARG A 210 -2.03 -17.93 -17.19
C ARG A 210 -1.53 -17.23 -18.46
N LYS A 211 -1.80 -15.93 -18.63
CA LYS A 211 -1.48 -15.20 -19.86
C LYS A 211 -1.00 -13.80 -19.57
N ALA A 212 0.03 -13.38 -20.28
CA ALA A 212 0.53 -12.00 -20.30
C ALA A 212 -0.39 -11.07 -21.11
N ASP A 213 -1.63 -10.87 -20.64
CA ASP A 213 -2.62 -10.04 -21.31
C ASP A 213 -3.29 -9.10 -20.30
N PRO A 214 -2.92 -7.80 -20.28
CA PRO A 214 -3.48 -6.82 -19.34
C PRO A 214 -5.02 -6.70 -19.42
N MET A 215 -5.61 -7.04 -20.56
CA MET A 215 -7.07 -7.01 -20.71
C MET A 215 -7.76 -8.08 -19.86
N LEU A 216 -7.13 -9.25 -19.69
CA LEU A 216 -7.68 -10.30 -18.83
C LEU A 216 -7.71 -9.88 -17.36
N ASP A 217 -6.64 -9.21 -16.89
CA ASP A 217 -6.62 -8.62 -15.54
C ASP A 217 -7.71 -7.57 -15.38
N ALA A 218 -7.84 -6.66 -16.36
CA ALA A 218 -8.85 -5.63 -16.31
C ALA A 218 -10.28 -6.20 -16.26
N TYR A 219 -10.57 -7.27 -16.98
CA TYR A 219 -11.86 -7.95 -16.89
C TYR A 219 -12.09 -8.62 -15.55
N ALA A 220 -11.06 -9.24 -14.95
CA ALA A 220 -11.14 -9.79 -13.61
C ALA A 220 -11.40 -8.68 -12.58
N ASP A 221 -10.68 -7.57 -12.64
CA ASP A 221 -10.85 -6.41 -11.77
C ASP A 221 -12.25 -5.78 -11.93
N LYS A 222 -12.76 -5.69 -13.18
CA LYS A 222 -14.12 -5.23 -13.43
C LYS A 222 -15.16 -6.11 -12.77
N LYS A 223 -15.03 -7.44 -12.85
CA LYS A 223 -15.93 -8.38 -12.17
C LYS A 223 -15.82 -8.23 -10.66
N TRP A 224 -14.60 -8.19 -10.13
CA TRP A 224 -14.33 -8.00 -8.70
C TRP A 224 -14.98 -6.74 -8.15
N ALA A 225 -14.87 -5.60 -8.86
CA ALA A 225 -15.48 -4.33 -8.46
C ALA A 225 -17.02 -4.38 -8.38
N THR A 226 -17.65 -5.38 -8.99
CA THR A 226 -19.11 -5.54 -9.01
C THR A 226 -19.63 -6.60 -8.06
N LEU A 227 -18.77 -7.28 -7.29
CA LEU A 227 -19.17 -8.33 -6.38
C LEU A 227 -20.12 -7.82 -5.29
N GLN A 228 -21.14 -8.61 -4.99
CA GLN A 228 -22.16 -8.31 -3.99
C GLN A 228 -22.31 -9.48 -3.02
N ASP A 229 -22.44 -9.19 -1.71
CA ASP A 229 -22.74 -10.15 -0.65
C ASP A 229 -21.87 -11.44 -0.69
N THR A 230 -20.60 -11.30 -1.04
CA THR A 230 -19.67 -12.43 -1.05
C THR A 230 -19.29 -12.84 0.37
N PRO A 231 -19.22 -14.15 0.69
CA PRO A 231 -18.78 -14.60 2.02
C PRO A 231 -17.27 -14.43 2.21
N LEU A 232 -16.51 -14.49 1.11
CA LEU A 232 -15.06 -14.43 1.11
C LEU A 232 -14.57 -13.23 0.30
N GLU A 233 -13.38 -12.76 0.62
CA GLU A 233 -12.62 -11.80 -0.16
C GLU A 233 -11.28 -12.40 -0.59
N PHE A 234 -10.94 -12.18 -1.85
CA PHE A 234 -9.64 -12.46 -2.41
C PHE A 234 -9.25 -11.31 -3.33
N THR A 235 -8.16 -10.65 -3.00
CA THR A 235 -7.67 -9.50 -3.77
C THR A 235 -6.22 -9.75 -4.16
N ILE A 236 -5.86 -9.51 -5.41
CA ILE A 236 -4.47 -9.36 -5.85
C ILE A 236 -4.16 -7.87 -5.90
N THR A 237 -3.27 -7.43 -5.01
CA THR A 237 -2.80 -6.05 -4.98
C THR A 237 -1.64 -5.87 -5.95
N ARG A 238 -1.50 -4.66 -6.49
CA ARG A 238 -0.47 -4.28 -7.46
C ARG A 238 0.04 -2.90 -7.08
N GLU A 239 1.17 -2.87 -6.37
CA GLU A 239 1.80 -1.65 -5.91
C GLU A 239 3.01 -1.32 -6.80
N ASN A 240 3.19 -0.06 -7.16
CA ASN A 240 4.26 0.34 -8.08
C ASN A 240 5.17 1.45 -7.52
N TYR A 241 5.22 1.58 -6.21
CA TYR A 241 5.99 2.64 -5.54
C TYR A 241 7.50 2.36 -5.46
N GLU A 242 7.92 1.11 -5.60
CA GLU A 242 9.26 0.63 -5.27
C GLU A 242 10.23 0.56 -6.47
N ASP A 243 9.74 0.74 -7.71
CA ASP A 243 10.58 0.73 -8.90
C ASP A 243 11.16 2.12 -9.18
N GLU A 244 12.35 2.37 -8.65
CA GLU A 244 13.06 3.61 -8.92
C GLU A 244 13.75 3.63 -10.30
N MET A 245 13.91 2.50 -10.98
CA MET A 245 14.53 2.44 -12.31
C MET A 245 13.64 3.11 -13.35
N THR A 246 12.40 2.66 -13.47
CA THR A 246 11.42 3.28 -14.37
C THR A 246 10.92 4.62 -13.82
N GLY A 247 10.72 4.74 -12.51
CA GLY A 247 10.22 5.96 -11.86
C GLY A 247 11.09 7.19 -12.08
N THR A 248 12.39 7.03 -12.31
CA THR A 248 13.32 8.14 -12.58
C THR A 248 13.49 8.50 -14.05
N ILE A 249 12.87 7.76 -14.98
CA ILE A 249 12.95 8.09 -16.43
C ILE A 249 12.45 9.52 -16.70
N VAL A 250 11.46 9.99 -15.99
CA VAL A 250 10.92 11.34 -16.12
C VAL A 250 11.94 12.44 -15.85
N GLU A 251 13.00 12.14 -15.09
CA GLU A 251 14.12 13.06 -14.81
C GLU A 251 15.08 13.19 -16.00
N ASN A 252 15.07 12.22 -16.92
CA ASN A 252 15.86 12.24 -18.15
C ASN A 252 15.00 12.76 -19.31
N THR A 253 15.07 14.07 -19.55
CA THR A 253 14.25 14.77 -20.57
C THR A 253 14.45 14.17 -21.96
N GLU A 254 15.68 13.85 -22.36
CA GLU A 254 15.99 13.29 -23.69
C GLU A 254 15.32 11.93 -23.88
N LEU A 255 15.49 11.02 -22.92
CA LEU A 255 14.85 9.70 -22.98
C LEU A 255 13.33 9.80 -22.93
N SER A 256 12.79 10.67 -22.07
CA SER A 256 11.34 10.89 -21.96
C SER A 256 10.73 11.37 -23.28
N GLU A 257 11.39 12.28 -24.00
CA GLU A 257 10.92 12.74 -25.30
C GLU A 257 11.03 11.66 -26.38
N LYS A 258 12.11 10.87 -26.38
CA LYS A 258 12.25 9.71 -27.27
C LYS A 258 11.12 8.70 -27.06
N LEU A 259 10.83 8.33 -25.81
CA LEU A 259 9.75 7.41 -25.47
C LEU A 259 8.39 7.96 -25.92
N LYS A 260 8.12 9.24 -25.64
CA LYS A 260 6.89 9.91 -26.06
C LYS A 260 6.73 9.93 -27.60
N ALA A 261 7.80 10.14 -28.34
CA ALA A 261 7.78 10.13 -29.81
C ALA A 261 7.37 8.74 -30.36
N HIS A 262 7.62 7.67 -29.60
CA HIS A 262 7.21 6.30 -29.92
C HIS A 262 5.89 5.87 -29.25
N GLY A 263 5.18 6.80 -28.58
CA GLY A 263 3.92 6.54 -27.88
C GLY A 263 4.10 5.65 -26.63
N ILE A 264 5.30 5.63 -26.03
CA ILE A 264 5.60 4.85 -24.83
C ILE A 264 5.47 5.76 -23.59
N SER A 265 4.62 5.35 -22.66
CA SER A 265 4.51 5.96 -21.33
C SER A 265 5.06 4.98 -20.31
N PRO A 266 6.25 5.23 -19.74
CA PRO A 266 6.85 4.32 -18.76
C PRO A 266 6.01 4.31 -17.48
N ILE A 267 5.70 3.12 -16.97
CA ILE A 267 5.01 2.91 -15.70
C ILE A 267 5.88 1.99 -14.85
N PRO A 268 6.12 2.32 -13.57
CA PRO A 268 6.91 1.48 -12.68
C PRO A 268 6.36 0.06 -12.56
N LYS A 269 7.24 -0.90 -12.23
CA LYS A 269 6.90 -2.32 -12.12
C LYS A 269 5.90 -2.57 -11.00
N ASP A 270 4.98 -3.51 -11.24
CA ASP A 270 4.03 -3.99 -10.23
C ASP A 270 4.72 -4.90 -9.21
N PHE A 271 4.55 -4.59 -7.94
CA PHE A 271 4.82 -5.47 -6.81
C PHE A 271 3.50 -6.10 -6.39
N LEU A 272 3.43 -7.41 -6.55
CA LEU A 272 2.18 -8.13 -6.37
C LEU A 272 1.98 -8.49 -4.90
N GLY A 273 0.75 -8.50 -4.44
CA GLY A 273 0.37 -8.96 -3.11
C GLY A 273 -1.00 -9.63 -3.14
N SER A 274 -1.39 -10.25 -2.04
CA SER A 274 -2.77 -10.71 -1.91
C SER A 274 -3.32 -10.53 -0.51
N ARG A 275 -4.64 -10.36 -0.46
CA ARG A 275 -5.43 -10.32 0.76
C ARG A 275 -6.48 -11.42 0.68
N VAL A 276 -6.52 -12.25 1.70
CA VAL A 276 -7.51 -13.33 1.83
C VAL A 276 -8.25 -13.15 3.14
N GLY A 277 -9.57 -13.13 3.09
CA GLY A 277 -10.35 -12.95 4.29
C GLY A 277 -11.81 -13.37 4.17
N ILE A 278 -12.52 -13.17 5.26
CA ILE A 278 -13.96 -13.40 5.40
C ILE A 278 -14.63 -12.03 5.45
N VAL A 279 -15.64 -11.81 4.63
CA VAL A 279 -16.35 -10.53 4.59
C VAL A 279 -17.16 -10.33 5.86
N ASN A 280 -16.89 -9.23 6.57
CA ASN A 280 -17.65 -8.82 7.74
C ASN A 280 -18.88 -8.02 7.31
N LYS A 281 -20.04 -8.66 7.31
CA LYS A 281 -21.28 -8.03 6.83
C LYS A 281 -21.64 -6.77 7.62
N LYS A 282 -21.57 -6.80 8.95
CA LYS A 282 -21.93 -5.65 9.78
C LYS A 282 -21.00 -4.46 9.55
N GLY A 283 -19.69 -4.74 9.46
CA GLY A 283 -18.69 -3.74 9.12
C GLY A 283 -18.94 -3.16 7.72
N THR A 284 -19.23 -4.02 6.75
CA THR A 284 -19.54 -3.62 5.38
C THR A 284 -20.78 -2.71 5.31
N ASP A 285 -21.85 -3.05 5.99
CA ASP A 285 -23.06 -2.22 6.02
C ASP A 285 -22.78 -0.82 6.62
N ALA A 286 -21.93 -0.75 7.65
CA ALA A 286 -21.48 0.52 8.24
C ALA A 286 -20.61 1.35 7.28
N LEU A 287 -19.72 0.71 6.53
CA LEU A 287 -18.90 1.38 5.51
C LEU A 287 -19.75 1.95 4.37
N MET A 288 -20.78 1.22 3.95
CA MET A 288 -21.65 1.65 2.85
C MET A 288 -22.43 2.93 3.16
N ALA A 289 -22.55 3.30 4.42
CA ALA A 289 -23.28 4.51 4.84
C ALA A 289 -22.71 5.80 4.20
N ILE A 290 -21.39 5.89 3.93
CA ILE A 290 -20.79 7.07 3.29
C ILE A 290 -21.24 7.23 1.83
N LYS A 291 -21.62 6.14 1.18
CA LYS A 291 -21.88 6.13 -0.27
C LYS A 291 -23.00 7.09 -0.68
N GLN A 292 -24.00 7.25 0.17
CA GLN A 292 -25.10 8.18 -0.06
C GLN A 292 -24.65 9.63 -0.17
N TYR A 293 -23.49 9.98 0.41
CA TYR A 293 -22.96 11.34 0.42
C TYR A 293 -22.00 11.63 -0.74
N LEU A 294 -21.44 10.60 -1.40
CA LEU A 294 -20.45 10.77 -2.47
C LEU A 294 -20.88 11.77 -3.57
N PRO A 295 -22.14 11.76 -4.07
CA PRO A 295 -22.57 12.76 -5.05
C PRO A 295 -22.49 14.20 -4.52
N THR A 296 -22.75 14.39 -3.23
CA THR A 296 -22.65 15.71 -2.57
C THR A 296 -21.18 16.11 -2.38
N LEU A 297 -20.33 15.17 -1.95
CA LEU A 297 -18.89 15.43 -1.83
C LEU A 297 -18.28 15.80 -3.19
N ALA A 298 -18.63 15.07 -4.24
CA ALA A 298 -18.17 15.37 -5.60
C ALA A 298 -18.52 16.79 -6.08
N LYS A 299 -19.74 17.24 -5.78
CA LYS A 299 -20.17 18.62 -6.10
C LYS A 299 -19.41 19.68 -5.30
N ASN A 300 -18.87 19.32 -4.14
CA ASN A 300 -18.09 20.21 -3.26
C ASN A 300 -16.58 20.09 -3.47
N MET A 301 -16.12 19.24 -4.38
CA MET A 301 -14.72 19.19 -4.76
C MET A 301 -14.28 20.50 -5.41
N PRO A 302 -13.05 20.98 -5.14
CA PRO A 302 -12.52 22.16 -5.81
C PRO A 302 -12.54 22.00 -7.32
N TYR A 303 -12.93 23.05 -8.05
CA TYR A 303 -12.94 23.11 -9.53
C TYR A 303 -13.74 21.99 -10.20
N ASN A 304 -14.80 21.51 -9.56
CA ASN A 304 -15.59 20.34 -9.99
C ASN A 304 -16.22 20.47 -11.39
N ASN A 305 -16.26 21.65 -11.95
CA ASN A 305 -16.74 21.96 -13.30
C ASN A 305 -15.64 21.94 -14.37
N GLU A 306 -14.37 21.73 -13.98
CA GLU A 306 -13.22 21.73 -14.90
C GLU A 306 -12.77 20.31 -15.28
N TYR A 307 -13.37 19.28 -14.68
CA TYR A 307 -13.06 17.86 -14.95
C TYR A 307 -14.30 16.98 -14.76
N THR A 308 -14.27 15.79 -15.34
CA THR A 308 -15.34 14.79 -15.17
C THR A 308 -15.04 13.91 -13.96
N GLN A 309 -16.02 13.77 -13.06
CA GLN A 309 -15.95 12.84 -11.95
C GLN A 309 -16.60 11.51 -12.32
N ASN A 310 -15.92 10.40 -12.07
CA ASN A 310 -16.42 9.07 -12.35
C ASN A 310 -17.08 8.45 -11.10
N ILE A 311 -18.11 9.11 -10.61
CA ILE A 311 -18.95 8.58 -9.53
C ILE A 311 -20.38 8.43 -10.01
N SER A 312 -21.09 7.40 -9.54
CA SER A 312 -22.53 7.28 -9.79
C SER A 312 -23.27 8.40 -9.06
N THR A 313 -24.01 9.21 -9.80
CA THR A 313 -24.85 10.28 -9.27
C THR A 313 -26.29 9.81 -8.97
N THR A 314 -26.64 8.61 -9.41
CA THR A 314 -27.90 7.93 -9.11
C THR A 314 -27.70 7.07 -7.87
N GLY A 315 -28.68 7.01 -6.97
CA GLY A 315 -28.62 6.27 -5.71
C GLY A 315 -28.36 4.76 -5.90
N ASP A 316 -27.19 4.45 -6.45
CA ASP A 316 -26.72 3.10 -6.67
C ASP A 316 -26.39 2.46 -5.32
N THR A 317 -27.17 1.48 -4.94
CA THR A 317 -27.04 0.71 -3.70
C THR A 317 -25.99 -0.41 -3.81
N LYS A 318 -25.30 -0.55 -4.96
CA LYS A 318 -24.29 -1.59 -5.15
C LYS A 318 -23.17 -1.45 -4.12
N GLN A 319 -22.84 -2.56 -3.51
CA GLN A 319 -21.74 -2.67 -2.55
C GLN A 319 -20.39 -2.53 -3.29
N THR A 320 -19.72 -1.41 -3.09
CA THR A 320 -18.37 -1.14 -3.62
C THR A 320 -17.34 -1.03 -2.50
N MET A 321 -17.73 -1.33 -1.27
CA MET A 321 -16.89 -1.30 -0.08
C MET A 321 -17.15 -2.55 0.72
N VAL A 322 -16.11 -3.17 1.22
CA VAL A 322 -16.19 -4.34 2.08
C VAL A 322 -15.27 -4.20 3.28
N ASP A 323 -15.74 -4.62 4.45
CA ASP A 323 -14.94 -4.80 5.64
C ASP A 323 -14.56 -6.29 5.72
N VAL A 324 -13.29 -6.59 5.89
CA VAL A 324 -12.75 -7.94 5.77
C VAL A 324 -12.00 -8.33 7.02
N ASP A 325 -12.41 -9.45 7.60
CA ASP A 325 -11.66 -10.15 8.63
C ASP A 325 -10.57 -10.98 7.97
N LEU A 326 -9.32 -10.54 8.10
CA LEU A 326 -8.18 -11.14 7.38
C LEU A 326 -7.82 -12.52 7.92
N VAL A 327 -7.56 -13.43 6.98
CA VAL A 327 -7.00 -14.78 7.21
C VAL A 327 -5.55 -14.84 6.80
N ALA A 328 -5.20 -14.25 5.65
CA ALA A 328 -3.83 -14.16 5.17
C ALA A 328 -3.56 -12.81 4.50
N VAL A 329 -2.34 -12.33 4.69
CA VAL A 329 -1.76 -11.15 4.03
C VAL A 329 -0.41 -11.54 3.46
N THR A 330 -0.28 -11.49 2.15
CA THR A 330 0.96 -11.82 1.45
C THR A 330 1.39 -10.69 0.51
N GLY A 331 2.67 -10.64 0.16
CA GLY A 331 3.21 -9.68 -0.79
C GLY A 331 3.77 -8.38 -0.21
N ASP A 332 3.43 -8.02 1.02
CA ASP A 332 4.15 -6.96 1.73
C ASP A 332 5.48 -7.55 2.22
N VAL A 333 6.53 -7.41 1.44
CA VAL A 333 7.85 -7.98 1.69
C VAL A 333 8.91 -6.90 1.83
N GLY A 334 9.99 -7.18 2.54
CA GLY A 334 11.10 -6.27 2.71
C GLY A 334 10.68 -4.95 3.35
N GLU A 335 11.00 -3.85 2.72
CA GLU A 335 10.71 -2.50 3.21
C GLU A 335 9.20 -2.22 3.29
N PHE A 336 8.41 -2.82 2.43
CA PHE A 336 6.95 -2.70 2.43
C PHE A 336 6.29 -3.34 3.67
N ARG A 337 6.92 -4.35 4.26
CA ARG A 337 6.37 -5.09 5.39
C ARG A 337 6.09 -4.23 6.62
N GLY A 338 6.79 -3.11 6.77
CA GLY A 338 6.58 -2.14 7.84
C GLY A 338 5.23 -1.41 7.78
N GLY A 339 4.62 -1.34 6.59
CA GLY A 339 3.43 -0.57 6.26
C GLY A 339 2.30 -1.40 5.69
N ILE A 340 1.94 -2.56 6.28
CA ILE A 340 0.80 -3.36 5.82
C ILE A 340 -0.44 -2.46 5.74
N THR A 341 -1.05 -2.39 4.57
CA THR A 341 -2.13 -1.47 4.22
C THR A 341 -3.37 -1.68 5.09
N LEU A 342 -3.92 -0.59 5.62
CA LEU A 342 -5.15 -0.60 6.44
C LEU A 342 -6.40 -0.82 5.57
N ALA A 343 -6.38 -0.30 4.35
CA ALA A 343 -7.42 -0.41 3.35
C ALA A 343 -6.84 -0.22 1.95
N GLU A 344 -7.59 -0.57 0.93
CA GLU A 344 -7.18 -0.48 -0.47
C GLU A 344 -8.33 0.02 -1.33
N ASN A 345 -8.04 0.89 -2.29
CA ASN A 345 -8.98 1.35 -3.34
C ASN A 345 -8.43 0.91 -4.70
N LEU A 346 -8.93 -0.17 -5.25
CA LEU A 346 -8.41 -0.80 -6.46
C LEU A 346 -9.47 -0.86 -7.58
N PRO A 347 -9.08 -1.07 -8.84
CA PRO A 347 -7.72 -1.18 -9.38
C PRO A 347 -7.00 0.16 -9.52
N ASN A 348 -5.66 0.14 -9.56
CA ASN A 348 -4.82 1.33 -9.72
C ASN A 348 -4.64 1.78 -11.18
N ASP A 349 -4.94 0.92 -12.17
CA ASP A 349 -4.92 1.28 -13.60
C ASP A 349 -6.24 1.93 -14.03
N ASP A 350 -6.35 3.22 -13.78
CA ASP A 350 -7.54 4.00 -14.15
C ASP A 350 -7.83 4.01 -15.65
N LYS A 351 -6.78 4.10 -16.48
CA LYS A 351 -6.95 4.21 -17.93
C LYS A 351 -7.56 2.95 -18.51
N LEU A 352 -7.04 1.78 -18.14
CA LEU A 352 -7.53 0.52 -18.63
C LEU A 352 -8.92 0.20 -18.06
N SER A 353 -9.11 0.42 -16.75
CA SER A 353 -10.38 0.24 -16.05
C SER A 353 -11.50 1.10 -16.67
N LEU A 354 -11.24 2.39 -16.95
CA LEU A 354 -12.20 3.29 -17.61
C LEU A 354 -12.54 2.85 -19.04
N THR A 355 -11.54 2.39 -19.80
CA THR A 355 -11.72 1.94 -21.18
C THR A 355 -12.73 0.81 -21.31
N ILE A 356 -12.75 -0.12 -20.34
CA ILE A 356 -13.69 -1.26 -20.34
C ILE A 356 -14.95 -1.02 -19.51
N GLY A 357 -15.13 0.18 -18.96
CA GLY A 357 -16.24 0.51 -18.06
C GLY A 357 -16.17 -0.22 -16.73
N GLY A 358 -14.98 -0.41 -16.20
CA GLY A 358 -14.72 -0.95 -14.86
C GLY A 358 -15.01 0.06 -13.76
N GLY A 359 -15.27 -0.44 -12.55
CA GLY A 359 -15.44 0.35 -11.33
C GLY A 359 -14.26 0.17 -10.37
N ARG A 360 -14.37 0.78 -9.19
CA ARG A 360 -13.46 0.59 -8.07
C ARG A 360 -14.16 -0.10 -6.91
N ARG A 361 -13.39 -0.77 -6.08
CA ARG A 361 -13.83 -1.40 -4.84
C ARG A 361 -12.86 -1.04 -3.71
N ASN A 362 -13.40 -0.70 -2.55
CA ASN A 362 -12.65 -0.43 -1.34
C ASN A 362 -12.71 -1.67 -0.45
N VAL A 363 -11.54 -2.13 -0.02
CA VAL A 363 -11.40 -3.25 0.92
C VAL A 363 -10.74 -2.74 2.18
N TYR A 364 -11.39 -2.91 3.33
CA TYR A 364 -10.89 -2.50 4.64
C TYR A 364 -10.42 -3.71 5.43
N HIS A 365 -9.20 -3.63 5.95
CA HIS A 365 -8.52 -4.75 6.63
C HIS A 365 -8.66 -4.61 8.14
N ARG A 366 -9.63 -5.31 8.70
CA ARG A 366 -10.07 -5.12 10.08
C ARG A 366 -8.97 -5.38 11.11
N GLN A 367 -8.22 -6.48 11.00
CA GLN A 367 -7.19 -6.85 11.98
C GLN A 367 -5.96 -5.95 11.95
N ILE A 368 -5.70 -5.25 10.86
CA ILE A 368 -4.60 -4.29 10.78
C ILE A 368 -4.92 -3.04 11.58
N ARG A 369 -6.20 -2.70 11.69
CA ARG A 369 -6.72 -1.48 12.28
C ARG A 369 -6.74 -1.50 13.81
N PHE A 370 -7.11 -2.63 14.42
CA PHE A 370 -7.44 -2.73 15.85
C PHE A 370 -6.33 -3.31 16.73
N ILE A 371 -5.06 -3.05 16.41
CA ILE A 371 -3.94 -3.47 17.25
C ILE A 371 -3.47 -2.29 18.12
N SER A 372 -4.28 -1.93 19.10
CA SER A 372 -3.89 -0.94 20.10
C SER A 372 -3.43 -1.61 21.39
N ASP A 373 -2.15 -1.45 21.72
CA ASP A 373 -1.71 -1.60 23.10
C ASP A 373 -2.07 -0.32 23.85
N MET A 374 -3.18 -0.36 24.62
CA MET A 374 -3.73 0.80 25.32
C MET A 374 -2.70 1.49 26.23
N LYS A 375 -1.76 0.75 26.80
CA LYS A 375 -0.70 1.34 27.64
C LYS A 375 0.27 2.16 26.78
N LYS A 376 0.70 1.61 25.65
CA LYS A 376 1.60 2.33 24.72
C LYS A 376 0.91 3.52 24.09
N LEU A 377 -0.37 3.39 23.79
CA LEU A 377 -1.18 4.49 23.31
C LEU A 377 -1.20 5.63 24.33
N GLN A 378 -1.50 5.35 25.60
CA GLN A 378 -1.52 6.37 26.66
C GLN A 378 -0.15 7.03 26.83
N GLU A 379 0.94 6.25 26.86
CA GLU A 379 2.31 6.77 26.91
C GLU A 379 2.61 7.72 25.73
N ARG A 380 2.10 7.39 24.52
CA ARG A 380 2.22 8.26 23.34
C ARG A 380 1.45 9.55 23.51
N LEU A 381 0.18 9.49 23.90
CA LEU A 381 -0.66 10.67 24.10
C LEU A 381 -0.07 11.59 25.16
N ASP A 382 0.36 11.03 26.31
CA ASP A 382 0.98 11.79 27.40
C ASP A 382 2.27 12.50 26.95
N ALA A 383 2.96 11.98 25.95
CA ALA A 383 4.18 12.57 25.46
C ALA A 383 3.97 13.65 24.42
N ILE A 384 3.00 13.51 23.52
CA ILE A 384 2.90 14.35 22.32
C ILE A 384 1.64 15.20 22.22
N LEU A 385 0.54 14.84 22.89
CA LEU A 385 -0.75 15.56 22.78
C LEU A 385 -1.05 16.36 24.06
N ASP A 386 -1.61 17.55 23.89
CA ASP A 386 -2.10 18.35 25.02
C ASP A 386 -3.16 17.57 25.79
N LYS A 387 -3.02 17.53 27.12
CA LYS A 387 -3.85 16.72 28.01
C LYS A 387 -5.35 17.02 27.89
N GLU A 388 -5.71 18.26 27.64
CA GLU A 388 -7.12 18.66 27.48
C GLU A 388 -7.77 18.02 26.25
N GLN A 389 -6.95 17.61 25.26
CA GLN A 389 -7.41 17.01 24.00
C GLN A 389 -7.30 15.49 23.96
N HIS A 390 -6.79 14.83 25.01
CA HIS A 390 -6.77 13.34 25.09
C HIS A 390 -8.15 12.72 24.92
N GLN A 391 -9.20 13.38 25.41
CA GLN A 391 -10.59 12.95 25.26
C GLN A 391 -11.08 12.87 23.81
N TYR A 392 -10.44 13.59 22.89
CA TYR A 392 -10.74 13.59 21.46
C TYR A 392 -9.86 12.64 20.66
N TYR A 393 -8.85 12.01 21.25
CA TYR A 393 -8.10 10.97 20.56
C TYR A 393 -8.82 9.63 20.68
N LEU A 394 -9.14 9.03 19.54
CA LEU A 394 -9.88 7.76 19.48
C LEU A 394 -9.38 6.94 18.28
N ASP A 395 -8.92 5.71 18.50
CA ASP A 395 -8.50 4.79 17.43
C ASP A 395 -9.57 4.58 16.35
N GLU A 396 -10.85 4.55 16.75
CA GLU A 396 -11.96 4.42 15.80
C GLU A 396 -12.09 5.65 14.88
N ALA A 397 -11.61 6.82 15.31
CA ALA A 397 -11.60 8.02 14.49
C ALA A 397 -10.62 7.94 13.33
N ASP A 398 -9.51 7.22 13.49
CA ASP A 398 -8.61 6.88 12.37
C ASP A 398 -9.32 6.01 11.33
N HIS A 399 -10.21 5.12 11.77
CA HIS A 399 -11.05 4.35 10.85
C HIS A 399 -12.01 5.24 10.05
N TRP A 400 -12.70 6.18 10.69
CA TRP A 400 -13.58 7.12 9.98
C TRP A 400 -12.81 7.99 9.00
N PHE A 401 -11.62 8.45 9.40
CA PHE A 401 -10.70 9.16 8.49
C PHE A 401 -10.29 8.29 7.30
N THR A 402 -9.93 7.03 7.53
CA THR A 402 -9.54 6.07 6.47
C THR A 402 -10.70 5.82 5.49
N ILE A 403 -11.94 5.70 5.97
CA ILE A 403 -13.13 5.60 5.10
C ILE A 403 -13.22 6.84 4.18
N GLY A 404 -13.06 8.03 4.75
CA GLY A 404 -13.03 9.27 3.98
C GLY A 404 -11.90 9.31 2.95
N HIS A 405 -10.71 8.89 3.32
CA HIS A 405 -9.51 8.82 2.48
C HIS A 405 -9.73 7.91 1.26
N GLU A 406 -10.14 6.66 1.47
CA GLU A 406 -10.37 5.71 0.39
C GLU A 406 -11.48 6.16 -0.57
N ASN A 407 -12.53 6.80 -0.05
CA ASN A 407 -13.58 7.37 -0.88
C ASN A 407 -13.10 8.61 -1.64
N ALA A 408 -12.22 9.41 -1.06
CA ALA A 408 -11.64 10.58 -1.71
C ALA A 408 -10.72 10.23 -2.89
N HIS A 409 -10.15 9.01 -2.95
CA HIS A 409 -9.50 8.51 -4.16
C HIS A 409 -10.45 8.47 -5.37
N SER A 410 -11.73 8.24 -5.14
CA SER A 410 -12.74 8.24 -6.20
C SER A 410 -13.19 9.64 -6.62
N LEU A 411 -12.80 10.68 -5.90
CA LEU A 411 -13.14 12.07 -6.15
C LEU A 411 -11.99 12.83 -6.83
N GLY A 412 -12.31 13.87 -7.57
CA GLY A 412 -11.32 14.75 -8.21
C GLY A 412 -10.92 14.32 -9.63
N PRO A 413 -9.98 15.05 -10.25
CA PRO A 413 -9.50 14.77 -11.60
C PRO A 413 -8.65 13.49 -11.64
N ARG A 414 -8.80 12.71 -12.70
CA ARG A 414 -8.05 11.48 -12.94
C ARG A 414 -7.17 11.55 -14.18
N GLU A 415 -7.66 12.21 -15.22
CA GLU A 415 -6.92 12.37 -16.47
C GLU A 415 -5.72 13.28 -16.28
N GLY A 416 -4.58 12.90 -16.83
CA GLY A 416 -3.36 13.70 -16.82
C GLY A 416 -2.49 13.52 -15.57
N SER A 417 -2.92 12.76 -14.55
CA SER A 417 -2.13 12.50 -13.36
C SER A 417 -0.82 11.76 -13.66
N GLU A 418 -0.77 10.96 -14.72
CA GLU A 418 0.44 10.28 -15.19
C GLU A 418 1.57 11.24 -15.58
N LYS A 419 1.23 12.48 -15.98
CA LYS A 419 2.18 13.53 -16.32
C LYS A 419 2.94 14.08 -15.11
N LEU A 420 2.47 13.80 -13.90
CA LEU A 420 3.14 14.22 -12.66
C LEU A 420 4.36 13.34 -12.33
N GLY A 421 4.59 12.25 -13.06
CA GLY A 421 5.74 11.37 -12.92
C GLY A 421 5.89 10.82 -11.50
N LYS A 422 7.09 10.85 -10.93
CA LYS A 422 7.39 10.36 -9.57
C LYS A 422 6.60 11.06 -8.43
N TYR A 423 6.02 12.23 -8.70
CA TYR A 423 5.20 12.96 -7.72
C TYR A 423 3.73 12.54 -7.73
N ARG A 424 3.29 11.76 -8.72
CA ARG A 424 1.89 11.35 -8.89
C ARG A 424 1.31 10.76 -7.60
N ASN A 425 1.96 9.75 -7.06
CA ASN A 425 1.46 9.06 -5.88
C ASN A 425 1.45 9.96 -4.64
N ILE A 426 2.49 10.78 -4.45
CA ILE A 426 2.53 11.76 -3.33
C ILE A 426 1.36 12.74 -3.41
N ILE A 427 1.06 13.24 -4.60
CA ILE A 427 -0.03 14.19 -4.84
C ILE A 427 -1.39 13.50 -4.66
N GLU A 428 -1.56 12.27 -5.15
CA GLU A 428 -2.81 11.51 -5.03
C GLU A 428 -3.12 11.15 -3.58
N GLU A 429 -2.13 10.63 -2.84
CA GLU A 429 -2.28 10.31 -1.43
C GLU A 429 -2.60 11.56 -0.59
N ASN A 430 -1.98 12.69 -0.93
CA ASN A 430 -2.26 13.95 -0.26
C ASN A 430 -3.67 14.47 -0.59
N LYS A 431 -4.15 14.26 -1.83
CA LYS A 431 -5.54 14.55 -2.22
C LYS A 431 -6.53 13.72 -1.40
N ALA A 432 -6.26 12.44 -1.23
CA ALA A 432 -7.14 11.53 -0.49
C ALA A 432 -7.26 11.93 0.98
N ASP A 433 -6.14 12.22 1.66
CA ASP A 433 -6.15 12.72 3.03
C ASP A 433 -6.88 14.05 3.18
N MET A 434 -6.55 15.01 2.31
CA MET A 434 -7.18 16.32 2.38
C MET A 434 -8.66 16.26 2.01
N GLY A 435 -9.05 15.35 1.11
CA GLY A 435 -10.45 15.07 0.80
C GLY A 435 -11.19 14.51 2.03
N SER A 436 -10.58 13.60 2.78
CA SER A 436 -11.16 13.12 4.03
C SER A 436 -11.39 14.25 5.04
N LEU A 437 -10.34 15.05 5.33
CA LEU A 437 -10.44 16.13 6.31
C LEU A 437 -11.35 17.30 5.85
N ALA A 438 -11.26 17.70 4.59
CA ALA A 438 -11.99 18.86 4.07
C ALA A 438 -13.51 18.69 4.14
N PHE A 439 -13.99 17.44 4.14
CA PHE A 439 -15.41 17.14 4.15
C PHE A 439 -15.96 16.74 5.52
N VAL A 440 -15.15 16.72 6.57
CA VAL A 440 -15.62 16.34 7.92
C VAL A 440 -16.77 17.25 8.40
N ASP A 441 -16.67 18.58 8.22
CA ASP A 441 -17.74 19.52 8.60
C ASP A 441 -19.01 19.24 7.79
N LEU A 442 -18.90 19.08 6.47
CA LEU A 442 -20.03 18.79 5.60
C LEU A 442 -20.71 17.45 5.96
N LEU A 443 -19.92 16.44 6.24
CA LEU A 443 -20.46 15.12 6.65
C LEU A 443 -21.12 15.17 8.03
N THR A 444 -20.66 16.07 8.91
CA THR A 444 -21.32 16.36 10.20
C THR A 444 -22.64 17.11 9.98
N GLU A 445 -22.69 18.12 9.15
CA GLU A 445 -23.91 18.84 8.76
C GLU A 445 -24.95 17.90 8.12
N LEU A 446 -24.50 16.91 7.34
CA LEU A 446 -25.34 15.91 6.69
C LEU A 446 -25.76 14.77 7.63
N GLY A 447 -25.28 14.75 8.87
CA GLY A 447 -25.66 13.78 9.90
C GLY A 447 -24.91 12.44 9.83
N MET A 448 -23.82 12.35 9.06
CA MET A 448 -22.96 11.16 9.05
C MET A 448 -22.12 11.07 10.33
N TYR A 449 -21.57 12.18 10.77
CA TYR A 449 -20.82 12.30 12.02
C TYR A 449 -21.55 13.16 13.03
N THR A 450 -21.33 12.89 14.30
CA THR A 450 -21.69 13.81 15.39
C THR A 450 -20.60 14.88 15.54
N GLU A 451 -20.90 15.98 16.25
CA GLU A 451 -19.90 17.02 16.54
C GLU A 451 -18.72 16.46 17.38
N GLU A 452 -18.98 15.48 18.23
CA GLU A 452 -17.94 14.80 18.99
C GLU A 452 -17.03 13.96 18.07
N GLN A 453 -17.62 13.20 17.16
CA GLN A 453 -16.85 12.42 16.16
C GLN A 453 -16.04 13.34 15.23
N ARG A 454 -16.59 14.49 14.85
CA ARG A 454 -15.86 15.54 14.12
C ARG A 454 -14.57 15.93 14.83
N LYS A 455 -14.64 16.26 16.12
CA LYS A 455 -13.47 16.62 16.93
C LYS A 455 -12.49 15.46 17.05
N GLN A 456 -13.00 14.25 17.25
CA GLN A 456 -12.19 13.04 17.34
C GLN A 456 -11.43 12.75 16.04
N ILE A 457 -12.06 12.86 14.88
CA ILE A 457 -11.40 12.69 13.58
C ILE A 457 -10.27 13.73 13.44
N ILE A 458 -10.56 14.99 13.69
CA ILE A 458 -9.59 16.09 13.52
C ILE A 458 -8.38 15.92 14.46
N VAL A 459 -8.61 15.69 15.75
CA VAL A 459 -7.52 15.58 16.73
C VAL A 459 -6.69 14.33 16.51
N THR A 460 -7.34 13.19 16.27
CA THR A 460 -6.64 11.91 16.00
C THR A 460 -5.77 12.04 14.76
N THR A 461 -6.32 12.54 13.64
CA THR A 461 -5.57 12.71 12.39
C THR A 461 -4.35 13.62 12.55
N ILE A 462 -4.50 14.76 13.20
CA ILE A 462 -3.36 15.67 13.42
C ILE A 462 -2.31 15.03 14.34
N ALA A 463 -2.71 14.35 15.41
CA ALA A 463 -1.79 13.69 16.33
C ALA A 463 -1.05 12.52 15.66
N ASP A 464 -1.71 11.76 14.79
CA ASP A 464 -1.12 10.62 14.09
C ASP A 464 -0.23 11.02 12.92
N ASN A 465 -0.37 12.23 12.40
CA ASN A 465 0.47 12.78 11.35
C ASN A 465 1.92 13.08 11.78
N PHE A 466 2.29 12.90 13.04
CA PHE A 466 3.67 13.11 13.48
C PHE A 466 4.50 11.83 13.39
N LEU A 467 5.55 11.90 12.58
CA LEU A 467 6.47 10.80 12.33
C LEU A 467 7.65 10.78 13.31
N LYS A 468 8.24 9.60 13.51
CA LYS A 468 9.43 9.41 14.36
C LYS A 468 10.73 9.84 13.68
N SER A 469 10.73 9.92 12.35
CA SER A 469 11.90 10.30 11.53
C SER A 469 11.45 10.81 10.17
N LYS A 470 12.32 11.61 9.54
CA LYS A 470 12.10 12.11 8.19
C LYS A 470 12.11 10.95 7.19
N PRO A 471 11.09 10.82 6.32
CA PRO A 471 11.05 9.80 5.27
C PRO A 471 11.92 10.18 4.07
N THR A 472 12.16 9.20 3.18
CA THR A 472 12.68 9.42 1.82
C THR A 472 11.55 9.75 0.86
N LEU A 473 11.87 10.32 -0.31
CA LEU A 473 10.85 10.67 -1.33
C LEU A 473 10.10 9.48 -1.92
N SER A 474 10.66 8.28 -1.84
CA SER A 474 10.00 7.03 -2.29
C SER A 474 8.83 6.60 -1.40
N GLN A 475 8.74 7.14 -0.18
CA GLN A 475 7.71 6.79 0.80
C GLN A 475 6.50 7.74 0.72
N ALA A 476 5.73 7.66 -0.37
CA ALA A 476 4.66 8.62 -0.69
C ALA A 476 3.72 8.96 0.47
N HIS A 477 3.22 7.94 1.20
CA HIS A 477 2.35 8.14 2.37
C HIS A 477 3.02 8.93 3.50
N ARG A 478 4.31 8.76 3.73
CA ARG A 478 5.04 9.49 4.78
C ARG A 478 5.50 10.87 4.33
N VAL A 479 5.78 11.02 3.03
CA VAL A 479 6.12 12.32 2.43
C VAL A 479 4.91 13.26 2.54
N ARG A 480 3.70 12.81 2.18
CA ARG A 480 2.49 13.62 2.32
C ARG A 480 2.25 14.10 3.74
N THR A 481 2.51 13.22 4.73
CA THR A 481 2.40 13.57 6.15
C THR A 481 3.31 14.73 6.55
N VAL A 482 4.57 14.74 6.07
CA VAL A 482 5.50 15.86 6.29
C VAL A 482 5.00 17.14 5.62
N MET A 483 4.48 17.03 4.38
CA MET A 483 3.93 18.17 3.65
C MET A 483 2.72 18.78 4.39
N GLN A 484 1.81 17.92 4.86
CA GLN A 484 0.63 18.34 5.64
C GLN A 484 1.01 19.03 6.94
N ASN A 485 1.93 18.44 7.71
CA ASN A 485 2.37 19.01 8.97
C ASN A 485 2.98 20.42 8.80
N LYS A 486 3.83 20.59 7.78
CA LYS A 486 4.36 21.92 7.48
C LYS A 486 3.25 22.90 7.10
N TYR A 487 2.36 22.50 6.20
CA TYR A 487 1.27 23.33 5.69
C TYR A 487 0.32 23.77 6.81
N PHE A 488 -0.04 22.83 7.68
CA PHE A 488 -0.91 23.06 8.83
C PHE A 488 -0.25 23.95 9.89
N ALA A 489 1.02 23.71 10.22
CA ALA A 489 1.76 24.55 11.18
C ALA A 489 1.82 26.01 10.74
N GLN A 490 2.15 26.25 9.48
CA GLN A 490 2.26 27.61 8.92
C GLN A 490 0.96 28.40 8.97
N ARG A 491 -0.19 27.71 9.00
CA ARG A 491 -1.52 28.32 9.03
C ARG A 491 -2.18 28.25 10.40
N GLY A 492 -1.49 27.69 11.40
CA GLY A 492 -1.95 27.64 12.78
C GLY A 492 -3.06 26.62 13.01
N ALA A 493 -3.08 25.50 12.27
CA ALA A 493 -3.95 24.37 12.54
C ALA A 493 -3.61 23.68 13.85
N TYR A 494 -2.38 23.79 14.29
CA TYR A 494 -1.91 23.36 15.59
C TYR A 494 -0.76 24.23 16.08
N ASP A 495 -0.56 24.24 17.38
CA ASP A 495 0.57 24.90 18.06
C ASP A 495 1.38 23.84 18.83
N ILE A 496 2.64 24.14 19.10
CA ILE A 496 3.45 23.37 20.04
C ILE A 496 3.51 24.12 21.37
N THR A 497 2.99 23.51 22.41
CA THR A 497 2.93 24.08 23.76
C THR A 497 4.34 24.24 24.36
N ALA A 498 4.46 24.99 25.45
CA ALA A 498 5.74 25.24 26.11
C ALA A 498 6.45 23.94 26.61
N ASP A 499 5.69 22.89 26.93
CA ASP A 499 6.21 21.55 27.26
C ASP A 499 6.39 20.66 26.01
N GLY A 500 6.25 21.25 24.83
CA GLY A 500 6.51 20.59 23.54
C GLY A 500 5.44 19.58 23.15
N LYS A 501 4.18 19.82 23.43
CA LYS A 501 3.04 18.99 23.02
C LYS A 501 2.24 19.67 21.92
N ILE A 502 1.51 18.87 21.16
CA ILE A 502 0.61 19.33 20.11
C ILE A 502 -0.68 19.82 20.76
N HIS A 503 -1.08 21.04 20.46
CA HIS A 503 -2.42 21.56 20.73
C HIS A 503 -3.11 21.84 19.39
N VAL A 504 -4.18 21.12 19.08
CA VAL A 504 -4.90 21.21 17.81
C VAL A 504 -5.93 22.32 17.86
N ASN A 505 -5.85 23.28 16.94
CA ASN A 505 -6.84 24.33 16.73
C ASN A 505 -7.99 23.78 15.88
N ILE A 506 -8.87 23.00 16.48
CA ILE A 506 -9.88 22.16 15.82
C ILE A 506 -10.64 22.90 14.71
N ASP A 507 -11.09 24.13 14.97
CA ASP A 507 -11.90 24.90 14.01
C ASP A 507 -11.10 25.43 12.82
N LYS A 508 -9.77 25.42 12.88
CA LYS A 508 -8.90 25.86 11.78
C LYS A 508 -8.53 24.72 10.82
N VAL A 509 -8.59 23.46 11.27
CA VAL A 509 -8.07 22.34 10.49
C VAL A 509 -8.84 22.14 9.18
N VAL A 510 -10.18 22.10 9.24
CA VAL A 510 -11.00 21.86 8.04
C VAL A 510 -10.86 22.96 6.98
N PRO A 511 -10.93 24.27 7.32
CA PRO A 511 -10.65 25.34 6.36
C PRO A 511 -9.29 25.21 5.68
N ILE A 512 -8.24 24.91 6.46
CA ILE A 512 -6.87 24.74 5.92
C ILE A 512 -6.76 23.49 5.04
N ALA A 513 -7.42 22.40 5.40
CA ALA A 513 -7.50 21.20 4.57
C ALA A 513 -8.19 21.48 3.22
N LYS A 514 -9.25 22.30 3.21
CA LYS A 514 -9.92 22.75 1.96
C LYS A 514 -8.99 23.58 1.07
N GLU A 515 -8.18 24.48 1.65
CA GLU A 515 -7.18 25.23 0.88
C GLU A 515 -6.14 24.32 0.25
N MET A 516 -5.58 23.39 1.04
CA MET A 516 -4.58 22.44 0.56
C MET A 516 -5.16 21.52 -0.53
N LEU A 517 -6.39 21.03 -0.34
CA LEU A 517 -7.10 20.23 -1.33
C LEU A 517 -7.26 20.97 -2.65
N ALA A 518 -7.59 22.27 -2.62
CA ALA A 518 -7.74 23.08 -3.83
C ALA A 518 -6.42 23.23 -4.59
N GLU A 519 -5.30 23.46 -3.88
CA GLU A 519 -3.97 23.52 -4.50
C GLU A 519 -3.60 22.20 -5.18
N ILE A 520 -3.84 21.07 -4.50
CA ILE A 520 -3.54 19.73 -5.00
C ILE A 520 -4.38 19.41 -6.23
N VAL A 521 -5.69 19.65 -6.18
CA VAL A 521 -6.60 19.41 -7.32
C VAL A 521 -6.20 20.28 -8.52
N ARG A 522 -5.75 21.51 -8.31
CA ARG A 522 -5.24 22.36 -9.40
C ARG A 522 -4.00 21.76 -10.06
N ILE A 523 -3.07 21.22 -9.29
CA ILE A 523 -1.88 20.53 -9.82
C ILE A 523 -2.28 19.30 -10.65
N GLN A 524 -3.27 18.54 -10.21
CA GLN A 524 -3.76 17.38 -10.96
C GLN A 524 -4.45 17.79 -12.28
N ILE A 525 -5.26 18.86 -12.27
CA ILE A 525 -5.91 19.39 -13.48
C ILE A 525 -4.86 19.88 -14.48
N ASP A 526 -3.87 20.63 -14.00
CA ASP A 526 -2.81 21.19 -14.85
C ASP A 526 -1.94 20.09 -15.47
N GLY A 527 -1.75 18.97 -14.80
CA GLY A 527 -0.90 17.86 -15.24
C GLY A 527 0.54 18.31 -15.52
N ASP A 528 1.09 19.21 -14.70
CA ASP A 528 2.40 19.83 -14.90
C ASP A 528 3.41 19.29 -13.89
N PHE A 529 4.40 18.55 -14.39
CA PHE A 529 5.47 17.98 -13.58
C PHE A 529 6.23 19.02 -12.76
N ASN A 530 6.58 20.16 -13.36
CA ASN A 530 7.39 21.19 -12.67
C ASN A 530 6.59 21.84 -11.53
N LYS A 531 5.27 22.01 -11.70
CA LYS A 531 4.40 22.49 -10.62
C LYS A 531 4.30 21.48 -9.49
N ALA A 532 4.15 20.19 -9.81
CA ALA A 532 4.14 19.13 -8.81
C ALA A 532 5.47 19.03 -8.06
N GLU A 533 6.60 19.07 -8.78
CA GLU A 533 7.94 19.10 -8.19
C GLU A 533 8.12 20.27 -7.24
N LYS A 534 7.78 21.47 -7.70
CA LYS A 534 7.87 22.69 -6.87
C LYS A 534 7.01 22.55 -5.61
N TYR A 535 5.76 22.09 -5.76
CA TYR A 535 4.83 21.94 -4.64
C TYR A 535 5.34 20.93 -3.60
N VAL A 536 5.81 19.78 -4.06
CA VAL A 536 6.36 18.76 -3.17
C VAL A 536 7.65 19.28 -2.51
N THR A 537 8.57 19.85 -3.27
CA THR A 537 9.83 20.39 -2.73
C THR A 537 9.60 21.51 -1.70
N ASP A 538 8.69 22.42 -2.00
CA ASP A 538 8.35 23.53 -1.10
C ASP A 538 7.69 23.04 0.19
N ASN A 539 6.93 21.96 0.18
CA ASN A 539 6.21 21.45 1.34
C ASN A 539 6.89 20.26 2.04
N PHE A 540 7.74 19.50 1.37
CA PHE A 540 8.48 18.39 1.99
C PHE A 540 9.67 18.92 2.81
N VAL A 541 9.38 19.66 3.86
CA VAL A 541 10.37 20.27 4.76
C VAL A 541 10.18 19.74 6.17
N TRP A 542 11.20 19.10 6.70
CA TRP A 542 11.23 18.66 8.10
C TRP A 542 11.45 19.86 9.01
N THR A 543 10.42 20.23 9.77
CA THR A 543 10.43 21.43 10.61
C THR A 543 10.94 21.14 12.01
N GLU A 544 11.29 22.20 12.78
CA GLU A 544 11.68 22.08 14.18
C GLU A 544 10.56 21.46 15.04
N ASN A 545 9.29 21.82 14.78
CA ASN A 545 8.14 21.23 15.46
C ASN A 545 8.08 19.69 15.26
N MET A 546 8.31 19.23 14.02
CA MET A 546 8.35 17.80 13.72
C MET A 546 9.52 17.13 14.45
N GLU A 547 10.68 17.77 14.50
CA GLU A 547 11.86 17.23 15.20
C GLU A 547 11.61 17.09 16.70
N VAL A 548 11.03 18.10 17.35
CA VAL A 548 10.68 18.08 18.78
C VAL A 548 9.76 16.89 19.10
N ILE A 549 8.70 16.71 18.32
CA ILE A 549 7.76 15.61 18.51
C ILE A 549 8.43 14.26 18.17
N ALA A 550 9.20 14.17 17.09
CA ALA A 550 9.92 12.96 16.70
C ALA A 550 10.85 12.46 17.81
N GLN A 551 11.61 13.35 18.44
CA GLN A 551 12.48 13.02 19.57
C GLN A 551 11.70 12.46 20.78
N LYS A 552 10.50 12.98 21.06
CA LYS A 552 9.63 12.43 22.10
C LYS A 552 9.13 11.04 21.73
N LEU A 553 8.65 10.88 20.49
CA LEU A 553 8.22 9.57 19.98
C LEU A 553 9.34 8.53 19.99
N GLN A 554 10.57 8.93 19.67
CA GLN A 554 11.75 8.03 19.71
C GLN A 554 12.08 7.55 21.12
N LYS A 555 11.90 8.41 22.14
CA LYS A 555 12.14 8.03 23.55
C LYS A 555 11.15 6.99 24.06
N ILE A 556 9.91 7.05 23.58
CA ILE A 556 8.84 6.15 24.03
C ILE A 556 8.85 4.84 23.23
N ASN A 557 9.07 4.96 21.92
CA ASN A 557 9.01 3.84 21.02
C ASN A 557 10.41 3.25 20.83
N LYS A 558 10.58 2.06 21.35
CA LYS A 558 11.68 1.20 20.96
C LYS A 558 11.53 0.85 19.47
N THR A 559 12.64 0.58 18.81
CA THR A 559 12.67 0.05 17.46
C THR A 559 11.80 -1.22 17.38
N LEU A 560 10.71 -1.17 16.62
CA LEU A 560 9.75 -2.27 16.54
C LEU A 560 9.74 -2.84 15.13
N ASN A 561 9.84 -4.15 15.02
CA ASN A 561 9.56 -4.88 13.79
C ASN A 561 8.13 -5.42 13.83
N GLY A 562 7.40 -5.28 12.75
CA GLY A 562 6.08 -5.89 12.61
C GLY A 562 6.19 -7.34 12.15
N GLN A 563 5.39 -8.22 12.74
CA GLN A 563 5.17 -9.57 12.23
C GLN A 563 3.67 -9.85 12.14
N VAL A 564 3.28 -10.76 11.25
CA VAL A 564 1.89 -11.21 11.09
C VAL A 564 1.78 -12.64 11.58
N GLU A 565 0.82 -12.92 12.45
CA GLU A 565 0.46 -14.27 12.90
C GLU A 565 -0.83 -14.71 12.20
N SER A 566 -0.76 -15.72 11.36
CA SER A 566 -1.87 -16.22 10.52
C SER A 566 -2.20 -17.68 10.86
N LYS A 567 -2.60 -17.97 12.12
CA LYS A 567 -2.83 -19.34 12.59
C LYS A 567 -3.88 -20.11 11.79
N LEU A 568 -4.94 -19.44 11.33
CA LEU A 568 -5.93 -20.08 10.48
C LEU A 568 -5.33 -20.46 9.13
N ALA A 569 -4.58 -19.54 8.50
CA ALA A 569 -3.90 -19.83 7.25
C ALA A 569 -2.90 -20.99 7.39
N GLU A 570 -2.09 -20.99 8.47
CA GLU A 570 -1.15 -22.09 8.76
C GLU A 570 -1.86 -23.45 8.89
N LYS A 571 -3.02 -23.50 9.56
CA LYS A 571 -3.84 -24.70 9.65
C LYS A 571 -4.28 -25.14 8.26
N LEU A 572 -4.87 -24.25 7.45
CA LEU A 572 -5.41 -24.53 6.12
C LEU A 572 -4.33 -24.98 5.11
N LEU A 573 -3.10 -24.52 5.27
CA LEU A 573 -1.97 -24.96 4.44
C LEU A 573 -1.53 -26.39 4.78
N ASN A 574 -1.75 -26.87 6.01
CA ASN A 574 -1.34 -28.20 6.48
C ASN A 574 -2.42 -29.26 6.29
N GLU A 575 -3.63 -28.88 5.92
CA GLU A 575 -4.74 -29.78 5.55
C GLU A 575 -4.72 -30.13 4.05
#